data_d271b808ba5b93636adde84c67717899
#
_entry.id   d271b808ba5b93636adde84c67717899
#
_cell.length_a   1.000
_cell.length_b   1.000
_cell.length_c   1.000
_cell.angle_alpha   90.00
_cell.angle_beta   90.00
_cell.angle_gamma   90.00
#
_symmetry.space_group_name_H-M   'P 1'
#
loop_
_entity.id
_entity.type
_entity.pdbx_description
1 polymer ?
#
loop_
_entity_poly.entity_id
_entity_poly.type
_entity_poly.pdbx_seq_one_letter_code
_entity_poly.pdbx_strand_id
1 'polypeptide(L)'
;TTDHASLLNLLQNVRTDIAARGLISDGTAIGMGLTNAVTRLKGSKAKSKVVILLTDGSNNMGDISPMTAAEIAQSLGIRVYTIGVGTNKVAPYPMPVAGGVQYVNMPVEIDTKMLADIAAATEGDFYRATNTAELKNIYKEIDRLEKSKLNVKKFSKRYEAYQPFALAAAISLLIEILLRIIVFRRIP
;
A
#
# COMPACT_ATOMS: atom_id res chain seq x y z
N THR A 1 -2.86 1.95 -13.18
CA THR A 1 -3.45 1.87 -14.52
C THR A 1 -4.59 0.85 -14.53
N THR A 2 -5.59 1.06 -15.37
CA THR A 2 -6.64 0.08 -15.70
C THR A 2 -6.23 -0.84 -16.86
N ASP A 3 -5.13 -0.51 -17.51
CA ASP A 3 -4.55 -1.30 -18.60
C ASP A 3 -3.59 -2.35 -18.05
N HIS A 4 -4.16 -3.49 -17.67
CA HIS A 4 -3.40 -4.61 -17.12
C HIS A 4 -2.52 -5.29 -18.18
N ALA A 5 -2.93 -5.28 -19.46
CA ALA A 5 -2.17 -5.90 -20.54
C ALA A 5 -0.82 -5.19 -20.75
N SER A 6 -0.84 -3.86 -20.83
CA SER A 6 0.38 -3.05 -20.93
C SER A 6 1.28 -3.21 -19.71
N LEU A 7 0.70 -3.29 -18.49
CA LEU A 7 1.46 -3.52 -17.27
C LEU A 7 2.18 -4.87 -17.29
N LEU A 8 1.48 -5.94 -17.68
CA LEU A 8 2.07 -7.28 -17.77
C LEU A 8 3.18 -7.33 -18.81
N ASN A 9 3.00 -6.68 -19.95
CA ASN A 9 4.03 -6.61 -21.00
C ASN A 9 5.27 -5.87 -20.51
N LEU A 10 5.11 -4.75 -19.81
CA LEU A 10 6.23 -4.03 -19.20
C LEU A 10 6.95 -4.88 -18.14
N LEU A 11 6.21 -5.62 -17.31
CA LEU A 11 6.78 -6.49 -16.30
C LEU A 11 7.62 -7.63 -16.89
N GLN A 12 7.22 -8.19 -18.04
CA GLN A 12 7.99 -9.21 -18.75
C GLN A 12 9.35 -8.70 -19.29
N ASN A 13 9.48 -7.38 -19.47
CA ASN A 13 10.73 -6.76 -19.91
C ASN A 13 11.66 -6.38 -18.74
N VAL A 14 11.23 -6.56 -17.48
CA VAL A 14 12.09 -6.33 -16.32
C VAL A 14 13.16 -7.42 -16.26
N ARG A 15 14.41 -6.99 -16.27
CA ARG A 15 15.59 -7.87 -16.23
C ARG A 15 16.27 -7.77 -14.88
N THR A 16 16.72 -8.90 -14.37
CA THR A 16 17.44 -9.01 -13.10
C THR A 16 18.96 -8.99 -13.25
N ASP A 17 19.47 -9.04 -14.49
CA ASP A 17 20.90 -9.12 -14.83
C ASP A 17 21.59 -7.75 -14.96
N ILE A 18 20.93 -6.65 -14.58
CA ILE A 18 21.42 -5.27 -14.79
C ILE A 18 22.69 -5.01 -13.97
N ALA A 19 22.75 -5.49 -12.73
CA ALA A 19 23.94 -5.37 -11.88
C ALA A 19 25.10 -6.24 -12.42
N ALA A 20 24.80 -7.47 -12.86
CA ALA A 20 25.81 -8.36 -13.46
C ALA A 20 26.43 -7.79 -14.74
N ARG A 21 25.71 -6.90 -15.44
CA ARG A 21 26.21 -6.15 -16.61
C ARG A 21 26.99 -4.89 -16.25
N GLY A 22 27.17 -4.57 -14.98
CA GLY A 22 27.86 -3.38 -14.52
C GLY A 22 27.12 -2.05 -14.82
N LEU A 23 25.83 -2.09 -15.15
CA LEU A 23 25.02 -0.89 -15.42
C LEU A 23 24.58 -0.18 -14.13
N ILE A 24 24.51 -0.89 -13.03
CA ILE A 24 24.22 -0.38 -11.68
C ILE A 24 25.14 -1.08 -10.68
N SER A 25 25.37 -0.46 -9.53
CA SER A 25 26.05 -1.10 -8.40
C SER A 25 25.22 -2.26 -7.87
N ASP A 26 25.88 -3.35 -7.47
CA ASP A 26 25.25 -4.49 -6.82
C ASP A 26 24.88 -4.12 -5.38
N GLY A 27 23.69 -4.54 -4.94
CA GLY A 27 23.19 -4.31 -3.59
C GLY A 27 21.69 -4.05 -3.55
N THR A 28 21.18 -3.93 -2.32
CA THR A 28 19.76 -3.73 -2.02
C THR A 28 19.52 -2.37 -1.39
N ALA A 29 18.90 -1.45 -2.13
CA ALA A 29 18.61 -0.09 -1.72
C ALA A 29 17.10 0.08 -1.41
N ILE A 30 16.64 -0.52 -0.29
CA ILE A 30 15.22 -0.55 0.10
C ILE A 30 14.66 0.86 0.26
N GLY A 31 15.38 1.74 0.98
CA GLY A 31 14.94 3.11 1.23
C GLY A 31 14.75 3.92 -0.06
N MET A 32 15.67 3.79 -1.01
CA MET A 32 15.57 4.44 -2.32
C MET A 32 14.41 3.88 -3.14
N GLY A 33 14.24 2.56 -3.17
CA GLY A 33 13.13 1.90 -3.86
C GLY A 33 11.77 2.34 -3.32
N LEU A 34 11.63 2.37 -1.99
CA LEU A 34 10.42 2.82 -1.32
C LEU A 34 10.14 4.31 -1.59
N THR A 35 11.16 5.18 -1.51
CA THR A 35 11.01 6.61 -1.79
C THR A 35 10.55 6.85 -3.24
N ASN A 36 11.10 6.12 -4.20
CA ASN A 36 10.68 6.20 -5.59
C ASN A 36 9.22 5.78 -5.79
N ALA A 37 8.79 4.68 -5.16
CA ALA A 37 7.40 4.23 -5.20
C ALA A 37 6.44 5.26 -4.59
N VAL A 38 6.79 5.80 -3.42
CA VAL A 38 6.02 6.85 -2.71
C VAL A 38 5.90 8.11 -3.56
N THR A 39 7.00 8.56 -4.17
CA THR A 39 7.01 9.73 -5.05
C THR A 39 6.08 9.56 -6.25
N ARG A 40 6.04 8.36 -6.85
CA ARG A 40 5.10 8.04 -7.94
C ARG A 40 3.64 8.07 -7.49
N LEU A 41 3.36 7.66 -6.26
CA LEU A 41 1.99 7.65 -5.71
C LEU A 41 1.54 8.99 -5.12
N LYS A 42 2.45 9.90 -4.78
CA LYS A 42 2.15 11.20 -4.18
C LYS A 42 1.07 11.97 -4.95
N GLY A 43 1.20 12.05 -6.28
CA GLY A 43 0.25 12.74 -7.16
C GLY A 43 -1.02 11.95 -7.52
N SER A 44 -1.15 10.71 -7.07
CA SER A 44 -2.30 9.87 -7.40
C SER A 44 -3.57 10.37 -6.71
N LYS A 45 -4.68 10.43 -7.47
CA LYS A 45 -6.03 10.72 -6.96
C LYS A 45 -6.75 9.47 -6.43
N ALA A 46 -6.07 8.32 -6.37
CA ALA A 46 -6.65 7.08 -5.86
C ALA A 46 -7.07 7.24 -4.38
N LYS A 47 -8.20 6.63 -4.02
CA LYS A 47 -8.73 6.65 -2.64
C LYS A 47 -7.88 5.85 -1.67
N SER A 48 -7.25 4.78 -2.13
CA SER A 48 -6.25 4.01 -1.40
C SER A 48 -4.96 4.02 -2.17
N LYS A 49 -3.85 4.26 -1.48
CA LYS A 49 -2.50 4.24 -2.01
C LYS A 49 -1.71 3.22 -1.22
N VAL A 50 -1.23 2.21 -1.90
CA VAL A 50 -0.57 1.06 -1.30
C VAL A 50 0.73 0.77 -2.02
N VAL A 51 1.78 0.50 -1.27
CA VAL A 51 3.05 -0.05 -1.75
C VAL A 51 3.21 -1.45 -1.17
N ILE A 52 3.62 -2.39 -1.98
CA ILE A 52 4.07 -3.71 -1.53
C ILE A 52 5.57 -3.76 -1.73
N LEU A 53 6.31 -3.79 -0.62
CA LEU A 53 7.76 -3.91 -0.60
C LEU A 53 8.11 -5.39 -0.46
N LEU A 54 8.70 -5.96 -1.50
CA LEU A 54 9.16 -7.35 -1.54
C LEU A 54 10.69 -7.36 -1.57
N THR A 55 11.31 -8.05 -0.62
CA THR A 55 12.76 -8.17 -0.55
C THR A 55 13.19 -9.54 -0.03
N ASP A 56 14.33 -10.00 -0.50
CA ASP A 56 15.00 -11.23 -0.04
C ASP A 56 16.30 -10.94 0.73
N GLY A 57 16.66 -9.65 0.87
CA GLY A 57 17.86 -9.19 1.55
C GLY A 57 17.64 -8.03 2.52
N SER A 58 18.70 -7.67 3.22
CA SER A 58 18.76 -6.49 4.08
C SER A 58 19.19 -5.25 3.28
N ASN A 59 18.83 -4.07 3.79
CA ASN A 59 19.25 -2.81 3.16
C ASN A 59 20.75 -2.58 3.37
N ASN A 60 21.52 -2.59 2.29
CA ASN A 60 22.98 -2.41 2.32
C ASN A 60 23.50 -1.31 1.38
N MET A 61 22.58 -0.65 0.66
CA MET A 61 22.92 0.41 -0.31
C MET A 61 21.89 1.54 -0.24
N GLY A 62 22.27 2.69 -0.81
CA GLY A 62 21.43 3.88 -0.96
C GLY A 62 21.55 4.88 0.17
N ASP A 63 21.31 6.16 -0.15
CA ASP A 63 21.49 7.30 0.76
C ASP A 63 20.31 7.56 1.69
N ILE A 64 19.15 6.96 1.39
CA ILE A 64 17.92 7.14 2.16
C ILE A 64 17.67 5.90 3.02
N SER A 65 17.51 6.11 4.33
CA SER A 65 17.18 5.02 5.22
C SER A 65 15.76 4.50 4.94
N PRO A 66 15.52 3.18 5.06
CA PRO A 66 14.17 2.61 4.89
C PRO A 66 13.13 3.22 5.82
N MET A 67 13.50 3.57 7.05
CA MET A 67 12.58 4.21 8.01
C MET A 67 12.22 5.63 7.60
N THR A 68 13.17 6.44 7.13
CA THR A 68 12.88 7.77 6.58
C THR A 68 11.91 7.70 5.40
N ALA A 69 12.07 6.71 4.52
CA ALA A 69 11.15 6.50 3.42
C ALA A 69 9.74 6.09 3.92
N ALA A 70 9.65 5.30 4.99
CA ALA A 70 8.39 4.93 5.63
C ALA A 70 7.69 6.13 6.28
N GLU A 71 8.42 7.01 6.95
CA GLU A 71 7.88 8.26 7.53
C GLU A 71 7.30 9.18 6.44
N ILE A 72 7.97 9.28 5.30
CA ILE A 72 7.46 10.03 4.14
C ILE A 72 6.17 9.37 3.62
N ALA A 73 6.14 8.04 3.50
CA ALA A 73 4.95 7.31 3.08
C ALA A 73 3.78 7.56 4.03
N GLN A 74 4.01 7.48 5.35
CA GLN A 74 3.03 7.76 6.40
C GLN A 74 2.47 9.18 6.26
N SER A 75 3.32 10.20 6.12
CA SER A 75 2.90 11.60 5.98
C SER A 75 2.01 11.85 4.76
N LEU A 76 2.14 11.03 3.72
CA LEU A 76 1.35 11.09 2.49
C LEU A 76 0.13 10.16 2.49
N GLY A 77 -0.13 9.46 3.62
CA GLY A 77 -1.21 8.49 3.75
C GLY A 77 -1.05 7.29 2.81
N ILE A 78 0.20 6.89 2.54
CA ILE A 78 0.54 5.74 1.70
C ILE A 78 0.87 4.57 2.63
N ARG A 79 0.11 3.49 2.53
CA ARG A 79 0.33 2.27 3.31
C ARG A 79 1.37 1.39 2.65
N VAL A 80 2.27 0.82 3.46
CA VAL A 80 3.32 -0.08 2.97
C VAL A 80 3.14 -1.46 3.59
N TYR A 81 2.88 -2.46 2.78
CA TYR A 81 2.97 -3.87 3.16
C TYR A 81 4.38 -4.35 2.86
N THR A 82 5.00 -5.02 3.81
CA THR A 82 6.36 -5.53 3.63
C THR A 82 6.35 -7.05 3.62
N ILE A 83 7.07 -7.64 2.66
CA ILE A 83 7.16 -9.09 2.49
C ILE A 83 8.63 -9.46 2.42
N GLY A 84 9.11 -10.18 3.43
CA GLY A 84 10.43 -10.81 3.40
C GLY A 84 10.35 -12.18 2.73
N VAL A 85 11.10 -12.39 1.65
CA VAL A 85 11.13 -13.66 0.90
C VAL A 85 12.40 -14.41 1.19
N GLY A 86 12.26 -15.68 1.53
CA GLY A 86 13.40 -16.56 1.74
C GLY A 86 13.40 -17.25 3.10
N THR A 87 14.34 -18.17 3.26
CA THR A 87 14.59 -18.88 4.52
C THR A 87 15.79 -18.24 5.21
N ASN A 88 15.79 -18.15 6.55
CA ASN A 88 16.96 -17.73 7.34
C ASN A 88 18.04 -18.84 7.26
N LYS A 89 18.49 -19.16 6.06
CA LYS A 89 19.47 -20.19 5.79
C LYS A 89 20.60 -19.62 4.95
N VAL A 90 21.60 -20.40 4.77
CA VAL A 90 22.73 -20.09 3.88
C VAL A 90 22.30 -20.21 2.42
N ALA A 91 22.70 -19.24 1.60
CA ALA A 91 22.56 -19.32 0.15
C ALA A 91 23.94 -19.42 -0.51
N PRO A 92 24.07 -20.13 -1.63
CA PRO A 92 25.29 -20.17 -2.39
C PRO A 92 25.55 -18.82 -3.06
N TYR A 93 26.60 -18.13 -2.60
CA TYR A 93 27.04 -16.87 -3.16
C TYR A 93 28.22 -17.11 -4.13
N PRO A 94 28.15 -16.61 -5.37
CA PRO A 94 29.24 -16.77 -6.32
C PRO A 94 30.41 -15.84 -5.96
N MET A 95 31.55 -16.43 -5.58
CA MET A 95 32.80 -15.68 -5.37
C MET A 95 33.74 -15.88 -6.56
N PRO A 96 34.24 -14.80 -7.21
CA PRO A 96 35.26 -14.92 -8.22
C PRO A 96 36.58 -15.40 -7.59
N VAL A 97 37.13 -16.47 -8.12
CA VAL A 97 38.46 -16.99 -7.74
C VAL A 97 39.37 -17.09 -8.97
N ALA A 98 40.68 -17.16 -8.74
CA ALA A 98 41.65 -17.37 -9.83
C ALA A 98 41.36 -18.73 -10.51
N GLY A 99 40.65 -18.69 -11.65
CA GLY A 99 40.28 -19.89 -12.43
C GLY A 99 38.78 -20.11 -12.56
N GLY A 100 37.91 -19.18 -12.09
CA GLY A 100 36.44 -19.30 -12.28
C GLY A 100 35.61 -18.69 -11.16
N VAL A 101 34.44 -19.25 -10.96
CA VAL A 101 33.52 -18.86 -9.88
C VAL A 101 33.36 -20.02 -8.91
N GLN A 102 33.63 -19.78 -7.64
CA GLN A 102 33.36 -20.73 -6.55
C GLN A 102 32.13 -20.27 -5.79
N TYR A 103 31.20 -21.19 -5.53
CA TYR A 103 30.02 -20.91 -4.71
C TYR A 103 30.34 -21.18 -3.23
N VAL A 104 30.21 -20.12 -2.42
CA VAL A 104 30.40 -20.19 -0.97
C VAL A 104 29.06 -19.96 -0.30
N ASN A 105 28.70 -20.86 0.62
CA ASN A 105 27.47 -20.69 1.39
C ASN A 105 27.60 -19.54 2.37
N MET A 106 26.86 -18.46 2.13
CA MET A 106 26.80 -17.29 3.02
C MET A 106 25.45 -17.21 3.71
N PRO A 107 25.42 -16.81 4.99
CA PRO A 107 24.15 -16.58 5.68
C PRO A 107 23.41 -15.43 4.98
N VAL A 108 22.14 -15.67 4.64
CA VAL A 108 21.24 -14.65 4.13
C VAL A 108 20.39 -14.18 5.30
N GLU A 109 20.62 -12.95 5.72
CA GLU A 109 19.83 -12.31 6.78
C GLU A 109 18.81 -11.36 6.17
N ILE A 110 17.55 -11.63 6.44
CA ILE A 110 16.45 -10.70 6.14
C ILE A 110 16.22 -9.91 7.42
N ASP A 111 16.34 -8.60 7.35
CA ASP A 111 16.03 -7.73 8.48
C ASP A 111 14.51 -7.64 8.70
N THR A 112 13.98 -8.68 9.34
CA THR A 112 12.55 -8.79 9.63
C THR A 112 12.06 -7.71 10.58
N LYS A 113 12.94 -7.21 11.46
CA LYS A 113 12.59 -6.12 12.38
C LYS A 113 12.36 -4.82 11.62
N MET A 114 13.31 -4.44 10.77
CA MET A 114 13.17 -3.24 9.93
C MET A 114 11.91 -3.31 9.05
N LEU A 115 11.62 -4.47 8.45
CA LEU A 115 10.43 -4.65 7.63
C LEU A 115 9.14 -4.52 8.44
N ALA A 116 9.11 -5.07 9.65
CA ALA A 116 7.97 -4.92 10.57
C ALA A 116 7.78 -3.47 11.01
N ASP A 117 8.88 -2.77 11.33
CA ASP A 117 8.84 -1.35 11.74
C ASP A 117 8.32 -0.45 10.61
N ILE A 118 8.72 -0.67 9.35
CA ILE A 118 8.20 0.05 8.17
C ILE A 118 6.69 -0.18 8.01
N ALA A 119 6.24 -1.43 8.11
CA ALA A 119 4.84 -1.77 7.98
C ALA A 119 4.02 -1.12 9.10
N ALA A 120 4.45 -1.23 10.35
CA ALA A 120 3.78 -0.64 11.50
C ALA A 120 3.68 0.89 11.40
N ALA A 121 4.75 1.57 10.98
CA ALA A 121 4.77 3.03 10.81
C ALA A 121 3.76 3.52 9.77
N THR A 122 3.41 2.69 8.79
CA THR A 122 2.55 3.06 7.66
C THR A 122 1.16 2.41 7.70
N GLU A 123 0.74 1.85 8.84
CA GLU A 123 -0.53 1.11 9.02
C GLU A 123 -0.68 -0.08 8.07
N GLY A 124 0.42 -0.67 7.64
CA GLY A 124 0.49 -1.91 6.88
C GLY A 124 0.80 -3.11 7.77
N ASP A 125 1.04 -4.26 7.15
CA ASP A 125 1.40 -5.48 7.82
C ASP A 125 2.69 -6.07 7.23
N PHE A 126 3.47 -6.73 8.09
CA PHE A 126 4.64 -7.51 7.68
C PHE A 126 4.28 -8.97 7.46
N TYR A 127 4.76 -9.51 6.35
CA TYR A 127 4.60 -10.91 6.00
C TYR A 127 5.94 -11.56 5.71
N ARG A 128 5.97 -12.88 5.82
CA ARG A 128 7.09 -13.69 5.41
C ARG A 128 6.64 -14.80 4.48
N ALA A 129 7.35 -14.97 3.36
CA ALA A 129 7.11 -16.02 2.40
C ALA A 129 8.38 -16.86 2.22
N THR A 130 8.25 -18.16 2.41
CA THR A 130 9.35 -19.11 2.20
C THR A 130 9.22 -19.86 0.87
N ASN A 131 8.06 -19.76 0.23
CA ASN A 131 7.77 -20.39 -1.05
C ASN A 131 6.72 -19.59 -1.85
N THR A 132 6.58 -19.93 -3.13
CA THR A 132 5.67 -19.25 -4.06
C THR A 132 4.20 -19.36 -3.67
N ALA A 133 3.78 -20.46 -3.03
CA ALA A 133 2.40 -20.66 -2.62
C ALA A 133 2.02 -19.71 -1.47
N GLU A 134 2.91 -19.56 -0.48
CA GLU A 134 2.75 -18.59 0.60
C GLU A 134 2.70 -17.14 0.05
N LEU A 135 3.64 -16.79 -0.83
CA LEU A 135 3.64 -15.47 -1.46
C LEU A 135 2.31 -15.17 -2.16
N LYS A 136 1.79 -16.13 -2.92
CA LYS A 136 0.48 -15.98 -3.59
C LYS A 136 -0.68 -15.79 -2.61
N ASN A 137 -0.65 -16.46 -1.46
CA ASN A 137 -1.66 -16.30 -0.41
C ASN A 137 -1.57 -14.94 0.27
N ILE A 138 -0.35 -14.43 0.52
CA ILE A 138 -0.11 -13.08 1.06
C ILE A 138 -0.70 -12.02 0.13
N TYR A 139 -0.46 -12.09 -1.17
CA TYR A 139 -1.06 -11.14 -2.13
C TYR A 139 -2.59 -11.17 -2.10
N LYS A 140 -3.21 -12.35 -1.98
CA LYS A 140 -4.67 -12.46 -1.85
C LYS A 140 -5.17 -11.84 -0.55
N GLU A 141 -4.44 -12.02 0.54
CA GLU A 141 -4.78 -11.44 1.84
C GLU A 141 -4.71 -9.91 1.81
N ILE A 142 -3.63 -9.33 1.25
CA ILE A 142 -3.49 -7.89 1.07
C ILE A 142 -4.65 -7.33 0.22
N ASP A 143 -4.98 -7.99 -0.91
CA ASP A 143 -6.11 -7.59 -1.76
C ASP A 143 -7.44 -7.61 -0.99
N ARG A 144 -7.68 -8.62 -0.15
CA ARG A 144 -8.86 -8.73 0.69
C ARG A 144 -8.94 -7.59 1.72
N LEU A 145 -7.82 -7.30 2.40
CA LEU A 145 -7.72 -6.23 3.41
C LEU A 145 -7.99 -4.85 2.80
N GLU A 146 -7.40 -4.56 1.65
CA GLU A 146 -7.59 -3.27 0.98
C GLU A 146 -9.01 -3.08 0.45
N LYS A 147 -9.63 -4.11 -0.09
CA LYS A 147 -11.04 -4.09 -0.51
C LYS A 147 -11.99 -3.85 0.66
N SER A 148 -11.74 -4.48 1.81
CA SER A 148 -12.53 -4.30 3.02
C SER A 148 -12.44 -2.86 3.54
N LYS A 149 -11.24 -2.29 3.62
CA LYS A 149 -11.01 -0.91 4.06
C LYS A 149 -11.68 0.12 3.14
N LEU A 150 -11.70 -0.12 1.83
CA LEU A 150 -12.41 0.74 0.87
C LEU A 150 -13.93 0.70 1.06
N ASN A 151 -14.49 -0.47 1.36
CA ASN A 151 -15.93 -0.64 1.57
C ASN A 151 -16.41 0.07 2.84
N VAL A 152 -15.67 -0.02 3.94
CA VAL A 152 -16.00 0.67 5.20
C VAL A 152 -16.02 2.20 5.00
N LYS A 153 -15.08 2.77 4.26
CA LYS A 153 -15.10 4.21 3.93
C LYS A 153 -16.28 4.63 3.06
N LYS A 154 -16.84 3.74 2.23
CA LYS A 154 -18.06 4.01 1.47
C LYS A 154 -19.31 4.07 2.35
N PHE A 155 -19.40 3.24 3.38
CA PHE A 155 -20.57 3.21 4.28
C PHE A 155 -20.62 4.40 5.24
N SER A 156 -19.51 5.05 5.57
CA SER A 156 -19.46 6.21 6.47
C SER A 156 -19.92 7.53 5.84
N LYS A 157 -20.17 7.59 4.54
CA LYS A 157 -20.79 8.73 3.84
C LYS A 157 -22.24 8.44 3.46
N ARG A 158 -23.07 7.99 4.39
CA ARG A 158 -24.52 8.14 4.21
C ARG A 158 -24.83 9.63 4.38
N TYR A 159 -25.12 10.30 3.30
CA TYR A 159 -25.83 11.57 3.35
C TYR A 159 -27.23 11.27 3.88
N GLU A 160 -27.48 11.69 5.11
CA GLU A 160 -28.81 11.70 5.63
C GLU A 160 -29.61 12.77 4.88
N ALA A 161 -30.28 12.38 3.81
CA ALA A 161 -31.06 13.26 2.96
C ALA A 161 -32.42 13.63 3.57
N TYR A 162 -32.61 13.44 4.88
CA TYR A 162 -33.88 13.76 5.53
C TYR A 162 -34.08 15.25 5.81
N GLN A 163 -33.00 16.03 5.89
CA GLN A 163 -33.06 17.46 6.23
C GLN A 163 -34.00 18.29 5.34
N PRO A 164 -33.96 18.20 3.99
CA PRO A 164 -34.90 18.96 3.15
C PRO A 164 -36.37 18.52 3.33
N PHE A 165 -36.59 17.23 3.57
CA PHE A 165 -37.93 16.71 3.80
C PHE A 165 -38.48 17.12 5.18
N ALA A 166 -37.64 17.10 6.22
CA ALA A 166 -38.02 17.58 7.55
C ALA A 166 -38.34 19.10 7.52
N LEU A 167 -37.58 19.89 6.78
CA LEU A 167 -37.83 21.32 6.62
C LEU A 167 -39.12 21.61 5.85
N ALA A 168 -39.42 20.86 4.80
CA ALA A 168 -40.67 20.95 4.06
C ALA A 168 -41.89 20.56 4.92
N ALA A 169 -41.76 19.52 5.73
CA ALA A 169 -42.80 19.10 6.67
C ALA A 169 -43.06 20.16 7.74
N ALA A 170 -42.03 20.78 8.30
CA ALA A 170 -42.12 21.86 9.28
C ALA A 170 -42.81 23.11 8.69
N ILE A 171 -42.46 23.51 7.46
CA ILE A 171 -43.07 24.61 6.74
C ILE A 171 -44.59 24.32 6.48
N SER A 172 -44.92 23.11 6.03
CA SER A 172 -46.31 22.70 5.79
C SER A 172 -47.16 22.79 7.06
N LEU A 173 -46.61 22.34 8.18
CA LEU A 173 -47.30 22.39 9.49
C LEU A 173 -47.48 23.83 9.97
N LEU A 174 -46.52 24.73 9.75
CA LEU A 174 -46.67 26.14 10.05
C LEU A 174 -47.75 26.80 9.20
N ILE A 175 -47.81 26.50 7.91
CA ILE A 175 -48.84 27.00 7.00
C ILE A 175 -50.22 26.50 7.45
N GLU A 176 -50.39 25.24 7.84
CA GLU A 176 -51.65 24.71 8.36
C GLU A 176 -52.12 25.43 9.61
N ILE A 177 -51.21 25.70 10.58
CA ILE A 177 -51.52 26.43 11.80
C ILE A 177 -51.95 27.87 11.49
N LEU A 178 -51.23 28.54 10.59
CA LEU A 178 -51.58 29.92 10.17
C LEU A 178 -52.94 29.97 9.49
N LEU A 179 -53.22 29.07 8.57
CA LEU A 179 -54.53 28.98 7.91
C LEU A 179 -55.64 28.71 8.93
N ARG A 180 -55.41 27.86 9.89
CA ARG A 180 -56.38 27.53 10.95
C ARG A 180 -56.71 28.75 11.83
N ILE A 181 -55.69 29.56 12.16
CA ILE A 181 -55.86 30.75 13.02
C ILE A 181 -56.46 31.91 12.24
N ILE A 182 -56.03 32.13 10.98
CA ILE A 182 -56.41 33.34 10.23
C ILE A 182 -57.71 33.13 9.44
N VAL A 183 -57.82 32.02 8.72
CA VAL A 183 -58.96 31.77 7.78
C VAL A 183 -60.13 31.08 8.47
N PHE A 184 -59.87 30.07 9.29
CA PHE A 184 -60.93 29.26 9.97
C PHE A 184 -61.29 29.77 11.37
N ARG A 185 -60.82 30.97 11.74
CA ARG A 185 -61.19 31.58 13.04
C ARG A 185 -62.64 32.03 13.09
N ARG A 186 -63.43 31.91 12.03
CA ARG A 186 -64.82 32.26 11.97
C ARG A 186 -65.71 31.02 11.82
N ILE A 187 -65.86 30.27 12.88
CA ILE A 187 -67.08 29.51 13.12
C ILE A 187 -67.19 29.38 14.64
N PRO A 188 -68.26 29.95 15.28
CA PRO A 188 -68.59 29.68 16.66
C PRO A 188 -69.09 28.24 16.84
#